data_a71f15035664c7943f29af7b1ff0260f
#
_entry.id   a71f15035664c7943f29af7b1ff0260f
#
_cell.length_a   1.000
_cell.length_b   1.000
_cell.length_c   1.000
_cell.angle_alpha   90.00
_cell.angle_beta   90.00
_cell.angle_gamma   90.00
#
_symmetry.space_group_name_H-M   'P 1'
#
loop_
_entity.id
_entity.type
_entity.pdbx_description
1 polymer ?
#
loop_
_entity_poly.entity_id
_entity_poly.type
_entity_poly.pdbx_seq_one_letter_code
_entity_poly.pdbx_strand_id
1 'polypeptide(L)'
;DPNKANIKIDAQYTAEQVALYDLVGNLNMSGAVKGYRGPVYVVAQLRDKLTKPSINFALDFPQGSPIKTDNELVQYLARLEQDDNEILKQVSFLIVFNSFAPPTIGNGGNGNANTMFTTIGVNTLSQILTKEINKMFSNMLYKLTGDKSLRFDVGTSLYSNTELLGAASGINSNVANAGI
;
A
#
# COMPACT_ATOMS: atom_id res chain seq x y z
N ASP A 1 -25.93 8.64 18.10
CA ASP A 1 -24.99 7.79 18.84
C ASP A 1 -23.77 7.59 17.92
N PRO A 2 -22.63 8.23 18.19
CA PRO A 2 -21.42 8.14 17.35
C PRO A 2 -20.88 6.70 17.23
N ASN A 3 -21.24 5.81 18.17
CA ASN A 3 -20.84 4.41 18.13
C ASN A 3 -21.61 3.58 17.08
N LYS A 4 -22.66 4.15 16.49
CA LYS A 4 -23.47 3.49 15.43
C LYS A 4 -23.23 4.08 14.04
N ALA A 5 -22.42 5.14 13.93
CA ALA A 5 -22.12 5.74 12.64
C ALA A 5 -21.18 4.85 11.83
N ASN A 6 -21.65 4.45 10.66
CA ASN A 6 -20.80 3.79 9.66
C ASN A 6 -20.08 4.87 8.85
N ILE A 7 -18.79 4.69 8.69
CA ILE A 7 -17.95 5.60 7.89
C ILE A 7 -17.75 4.99 6.51
N LYS A 8 -17.77 5.86 5.51
CA LYS A 8 -17.34 5.55 4.16
C LYS A 8 -16.52 6.73 3.64
N ILE A 9 -15.21 6.63 3.78
CA ILE A 9 -14.27 7.66 3.33
C ILE A 9 -13.25 6.99 2.40
N ASP A 10 -13.01 7.62 1.27
CA ASP A 10 -11.97 7.23 0.32
C ASP A 10 -10.95 8.37 0.25
N ALA A 11 -9.71 8.07 0.57
CA ALA A 11 -8.59 9.00 0.46
C ALA A 11 -7.63 8.51 -0.63
N GLN A 12 -7.06 9.45 -1.40
CA GLN A 12 -6.18 9.12 -2.51
C GLN A 12 -4.79 9.72 -2.28
N TYR A 13 -3.77 8.91 -2.52
CA TYR A 13 -2.38 9.33 -2.69
C TYR A 13 -1.98 9.12 -4.14
N THR A 14 -1.19 10.04 -4.69
CA THR A 14 -0.67 9.93 -6.06
C THR A 14 0.84 9.69 -6.02
N ALA A 15 1.25 8.53 -6.50
CA ALA A 15 2.64 8.23 -6.79
C ALA A 15 2.94 8.63 -8.24
N GLU A 16 3.86 9.56 -8.43
CA GLU A 16 4.16 10.12 -9.75
C GLU A 16 5.25 9.31 -10.49
N GLN A 17 5.14 9.25 -11.83
CA GLN A 17 6.19 8.66 -12.70
C GLN A 17 6.56 7.21 -12.37
N VAL A 18 5.60 6.43 -11.89
CA VAL A 18 5.81 5.02 -11.53
C VAL A 18 5.90 4.14 -12.78
N ALA A 19 6.88 3.25 -12.81
CA ALA A 19 7.01 2.24 -13.85
C ALA A 19 6.16 1.01 -13.48
N LEU A 20 5.15 0.69 -14.28
CA LEU A 20 4.30 -0.47 -14.03
C LEU A 20 5.06 -1.79 -14.26
N TYR A 21 6.15 -1.75 -15.04
CA TYR A 21 7.03 -2.89 -15.27
C TYR A 21 7.53 -3.55 -13.97
N ASP A 22 7.79 -2.76 -12.94
CA ASP A 22 8.27 -3.27 -11.65
C ASP A 22 7.24 -4.20 -10.98
N LEU A 23 5.95 -3.99 -11.24
CA LEU A 23 4.88 -4.85 -10.76
C LEU A 23 4.58 -6.03 -11.66
N VAL A 24 4.57 -5.82 -12.98
CA VAL A 24 4.01 -6.80 -13.95
C VAL A 24 5.02 -7.32 -14.94
N GLY A 25 6.31 -6.96 -14.83
CA GLY A 25 7.35 -7.30 -15.84
C GLY A 25 7.49 -8.79 -16.12
N ASN A 26 7.31 -9.63 -15.09
CA ASN A 26 7.37 -11.09 -15.19
C ASN A 26 6.06 -11.75 -15.61
N LEU A 27 4.99 -10.97 -15.79
CA LEU A 27 3.67 -11.46 -16.17
C LEU A 27 3.49 -11.38 -17.71
N ASN A 28 2.60 -12.19 -18.23
CA ASN A 28 2.20 -12.11 -19.63
C ASN A 28 1.20 -10.99 -19.84
N MET A 29 1.67 -9.75 -19.88
CA MET A 29 0.90 -8.53 -20.06
C MET A 29 1.21 -7.86 -21.39
N SER A 30 0.28 -7.03 -21.88
CA SER A 30 0.47 -6.26 -23.10
C SER A 30 1.69 -5.33 -23.04
N GLY A 31 2.25 -4.97 -24.19
CA GLY A 31 3.37 -4.04 -24.28
C GLY A 31 2.99 -2.64 -23.73
N ALA A 32 1.73 -2.23 -23.90
CA ALA A 32 1.22 -0.97 -23.36
C ALA A 32 1.25 -0.95 -21.83
N VAL A 33 0.84 -2.06 -21.18
CA VAL A 33 0.87 -2.22 -19.73
C VAL A 33 2.31 -2.23 -19.22
N LYS A 34 3.18 -3.04 -19.82
CA LYS A 34 4.60 -3.12 -19.42
C LYS A 34 5.37 -1.81 -19.66
N GLY A 35 5.01 -1.07 -20.71
CA GLY A 35 5.61 0.21 -21.05
C GLY A 35 5.07 1.41 -20.28
N TYR A 36 4.01 1.21 -19.50
CA TYR A 36 3.41 2.32 -18.76
C TYR A 36 4.38 2.94 -17.74
N ARG A 37 4.48 4.26 -17.82
CA ARG A 37 5.22 5.07 -16.87
C ARG A 37 4.43 6.35 -16.62
N GLY A 38 3.90 6.49 -15.42
CA GLY A 38 3.01 7.60 -15.10
C GLY A 38 2.44 7.51 -13.69
N PRO A 39 1.43 8.34 -13.36
CA PRO A 39 0.84 8.35 -12.04
C PRO A 39 0.11 7.05 -11.71
N VAL A 40 0.27 6.60 -10.48
CA VAL A 40 -0.51 5.51 -9.87
C VAL A 40 -1.21 6.07 -8.65
N TYR A 41 -2.51 5.83 -8.55
CA TYR A 41 -3.32 6.25 -7.42
C TYR A 41 -3.43 5.13 -6.40
N VAL A 42 -2.99 5.39 -5.18
CA VAL A 42 -3.29 4.55 -4.03
C VAL A 42 -4.58 5.07 -3.41
N VAL A 43 -5.61 4.26 -3.41
CA VAL A 43 -6.91 4.59 -2.81
C VAL A 43 -7.04 3.86 -1.49
N ALA A 44 -7.05 4.60 -0.38
CA ALA A 44 -7.30 4.07 0.95
C ALA A 44 -8.78 4.22 1.27
N GLN A 45 -9.46 3.11 1.49
CA GLN A 45 -10.89 3.03 1.75
C GLN A 45 -11.14 2.75 3.22
N LEU A 46 -11.64 3.75 3.93
CA LEU A 46 -12.02 3.62 5.32
C LEU A 46 -13.51 3.24 5.41
N ARG A 47 -13.79 2.15 6.08
CA ARG A 47 -15.13 1.56 6.21
C ARG A 47 -15.43 1.19 7.66
N ASP A 48 -16.66 0.79 7.91
CA ASP A 48 -17.17 0.27 9.18
C ASP A 48 -17.40 1.35 10.26
N LYS A 49 -17.42 0.96 11.50
CA LYS A 49 -17.74 1.84 12.62
C LYS A 49 -16.58 2.76 12.94
N LEU A 50 -16.91 4.02 13.31
CA LEU A 50 -15.92 5.01 13.72
C LEU A 50 -14.99 4.52 14.83
N THR A 51 -15.50 3.66 15.72
CA THR A 51 -14.74 3.12 16.85
C THR A 51 -13.80 1.95 16.48
N LYS A 52 -14.04 1.31 15.34
CA LYS A 52 -13.19 0.21 14.83
C LYS A 52 -13.27 0.22 13.30
N PRO A 53 -12.59 1.16 12.64
CA PRO A 53 -12.61 1.22 11.19
C PRO A 53 -11.76 0.11 10.58
N SER A 54 -12.19 -0.38 9.41
CA SER A 54 -11.36 -1.17 8.51
C SER A 54 -10.77 -0.27 7.43
N ILE A 55 -9.54 -0.55 7.02
CA ILE A 55 -8.89 0.14 5.90
C ILE A 55 -8.53 -0.89 4.85
N ASN A 56 -9.05 -0.69 3.65
CA ASN A 56 -8.69 -1.46 2.47
C ASN A 56 -7.94 -0.56 1.50
N PHE A 57 -7.05 -1.14 0.73
CA PHE A 57 -6.30 -0.43 -0.30
C PHE A 57 -6.67 -0.94 -1.68
N ALA A 58 -6.72 -0.02 -2.64
CA ALA A 58 -6.87 -0.30 -4.05
C ALA A 58 -5.87 0.52 -4.86
N LEU A 59 -5.53 0.05 -6.04
CA LEU A 59 -4.71 0.77 -7.00
C LEU A 59 -5.57 1.21 -8.18
N ASP A 60 -5.44 2.46 -8.59
CA ASP A 60 -6.13 3.01 -9.75
C ASP A 60 -5.18 3.85 -10.61
N PHE A 61 -5.63 4.19 -11.82
CA PHE A 61 -4.86 4.95 -12.81
C PHE A 61 -5.67 6.14 -13.32
N PRO A 62 -5.00 7.13 -13.94
CA PRO A 62 -5.69 8.29 -14.51
C PRO A 62 -6.81 7.90 -15.48
N GLN A 63 -7.89 8.67 -15.45
CA GLN A 63 -8.95 8.54 -16.44
C GLN A 63 -8.39 8.77 -17.84
N GLY A 64 -8.79 7.91 -18.78
CA GLY A 64 -8.29 7.96 -20.15
C GLY A 64 -6.92 7.30 -20.37
N SER A 65 -6.30 6.77 -19.32
CA SER A 65 -5.12 5.91 -19.49
C SER A 65 -5.49 4.63 -20.23
N PRO A 66 -4.78 4.27 -21.31
CA PRO A 66 -5.10 3.07 -22.10
C PRO A 66 -4.98 1.77 -21.29
N ILE A 67 -4.19 1.78 -20.22
CA ILE A 67 -4.03 0.61 -19.36
C ILE A 67 -5.19 0.39 -18.39
N LYS A 68 -6.01 1.41 -18.12
CA LYS A 68 -7.13 1.32 -17.18
C LYS A 68 -8.21 0.34 -17.63
N THR A 69 -8.32 0.09 -18.92
CA THR A 69 -9.28 -0.84 -19.52
C THR A 69 -8.64 -2.15 -20.00
N ASP A 70 -7.35 -2.35 -19.71
CA ASP A 70 -6.68 -3.62 -20.02
C ASP A 70 -7.20 -4.73 -19.10
N ASN A 71 -7.85 -5.73 -19.69
CA ASN A 71 -8.55 -6.77 -18.95
C ASN A 71 -7.60 -7.62 -18.08
N GLU A 72 -6.39 -7.90 -18.56
CA GLU A 72 -5.42 -8.71 -17.84
C GLU A 72 -4.91 -7.93 -16.61
N LEU A 73 -4.64 -6.63 -16.76
CA LEU A 73 -4.25 -5.76 -15.66
C LEU A 73 -5.37 -5.63 -14.64
N VAL A 74 -6.62 -5.39 -15.08
CA VAL A 74 -7.78 -5.26 -14.17
C VAL A 74 -7.96 -6.53 -13.34
N GLN A 75 -7.88 -7.71 -13.95
CA GLN A 75 -7.98 -8.98 -13.22
C GLN A 75 -6.80 -9.21 -12.27
N TYR A 76 -5.61 -8.80 -12.66
CA TYR A 76 -4.43 -8.91 -11.80
C TYR A 76 -4.57 -8.00 -10.57
N LEU A 77 -4.96 -6.74 -10.76
CA LEU A 77 -5.17 -5.80 -9.65
C LEU A 77 -6.27 -6.28 -8.70
N ALA A 78 -7.38 -6.80 -9.24
CA ALA A 78 -8.45 -7.36 -8.41
C ALA A 78 -7.97 -8.54 -7.53
N ARG A 79 -7.04 -9.36 -8.01
CA ARG A 79 -6.41 -10.41 -7.19
C ARG A 79 -5.42 -9.85 -6.18
N LEU A 80 -4.63 -8.85 -6.60
CA LEU A 80 -3.68 -8.17 -5.71
C LEU A 80 -4.40 -7.53 -4.52
N GLU A 81 -5.54 -6.90 -4.76
CA GLU A 81 -6.36 -6.26 -3.72
C GLU A 81 -6.99 -7.25 -2.73
N GLN A 82 -7.08 -8.53 -3.08
CA GLN A 82 -7.55 -9.60 -2.19
C GLN A 82 -6.43 -10.20 -1.32
N ASP A 83 -5.19 -9.90 -1.63
CA ASP A 83 -4.03 -10.30 -0.83
C ASP A 83 -3.57 -9.12 0.03
N ASP A 84 -4.04 -9.08 1.27
CA ASP A 84 -3.77 -7.99 2.22
C ASP A 84 -2.27 -7.73 2.42
N ASN A 85 -1.46 -8.77 2.38
CA ASN A 85 -0.01 -8.66 2.56
C ASN A 85 0.66 -8.04 1.33
N GLU A 86 0.30 -8.53 0.16
CA GLU A 86 0.90 -8.07 -1.08
C GLU A 86 0.44 -6.66 -1.44
N ILE A 87 -0.86 -6.33 -1.28
CA ILE A 87 -1.34 -4.97 -1.54
C ILE A 87 -0.70 -3.96 -0.58
N LEU A 88 -0.59 -4.30 0.71
CA LEU A 88 0.05 -3.41 1.69
C LEU A 88 1.53 -3.18 1.38
N LYS A 89 2.25 -4.21 0.94
CA LYS A 89 3.64 -4.10 0.48
C LYS A 89 3.76 -3.14 -0.71
N GLN A 90 2.93 -3.31 -1.74
CA GLN A 90 2.95 -2.46 -2.93
C GLN A 90 2.60 -1.00 -2.59
N VAL A 91 1.57 -0.79 -1.76
CA VAL A 91 1.17 0.53 -1.26
C VAL A 91 2.29 1.19 -0.47
N SER A 92 2.98 0.45 0.39
CA SER A 92 4.12 0.95 1.17
C SER A 92 5.24 1.44 0.26
N PHE A 93 5.57 0.67 -0.78
CA PHE A 93 6.59 1.06 -1.76
C PHE A 93 6.18 2.30 -2.54
N LEU A 94 4.95 2.37 -3.00
CA LEU A 94 4.44 3.52 -3.73
C LEU A 94 4.49 4.81 -2.90
N ILE A 95 4.07 4.73 -1.63
CA ILE A 95 4.02 5.92 -0.75
C ILE A 95 5.43 6.36 -0.33
N VAL A 96 6.32 5.44 -0.02
CA VAL A 96 7.64 5.76 0.55
C VAL A 96 8.69 5.97 -0.54
N PHE A 97 8.68 5.15 -1.58
CA PHE A 97 9.72 5.14 -2.63
C PHE A 97 9.22 5.60 -3.99
N ASN A 98 7.92 5.89 -4.13
CA ASN A 98 7.32 6.27 -5.42
C ASN A 98 7.56 5.23 -6.53
N SER A 99 7.62 3.96 -6.16
CA SER A 99 7.84 2.81 -7.05
C SER A 99 7.09 1.58 -6.54
N PHE A 100 6.84 0.62 -7.40
CA PHE A 100 6.39 -0.71 -6.95
C PHE A 100 7.52 -1.48 -6.27
N ALA A 101 7.15 -2.41 -5.40
CA ALA A 101 8.10 -3.36 -4.85
C ALA A 101 8.63 -4.24 -5.97
N PRO A 102 9.94 -4.40 -6.08
CA PRO A 102 10.50 -5.30 -7.08
C PRO A 102 10.02 -6.74 -6.82
N PRO A 103 9.80 -7.53 -7.89
CA PRO A 103 9.39 -8.92 -7.74
C PRO A 103 10.42 -9.64 -6.88
N THR A 104 9.96 -10.33 -5.84
CA THR A 104 10.80 -11.25 -5.06
C THR A 104 11.21 -12.38 -5.98
N ILE A 105 12.41 -12.30 -6.51
CA ILE A 105 13.04 -13.44 -7.20
C ILE A 105 13.29 -14.47 -6.10
N GLY A 106 12.65 -15.64 -6.25
CA GLY A 106 12.71 -16.68 -5.24
C GLY A 106 14.14 -16.98 -4.79
N ASN A 107 14.30 -17.10 -3.50
CA ASN A 107 15.41 -17.68 -2.73
C ASN A 107 16.82 -17.65 -3.39
N GLY A 108 17.36 -16.48 -3.68
CA GLY A 108 18.74 -16.40 -4.22
C GLY A 108 19.15 -15.07 -4.84
N GLY A 109 18.24 -14.12 -5.00
CA GLY A 109 18.59 -12.83 -5.58
C GLY A 109 19.04 -11.82 -4.51
N ASN A 110 20.30 -11.36 -4.61
CA ASN A 110 20.79 -10.15 -3.94
C ASN A 110 19.99 -8.91 -4.44
N GLY A 111 18.70 -8.85 -4.10
CA GLY A 111 17.85 -7.74 -4.53
C GLY A 111 18.00 -6.53 -3.61
N ASN A 112 18.34 -5.38 -4.17
CA ASN A 112 18.40 -4.09 -3.49
C ASN A 112 17.13 -3.75 -2.67
N ALA A 113 16.00 -4.38 -2.94
CA ALA A 113 14.75 -4.19 -2.21
C ALA A 113 14.82 -4.70 -0.76
N ASN A 114 15.36 -5.91 -0.54
CA ASN A 114 15.57 -6.42 0.81
C ASN A 114 16.58 -5.55 1.58
N THR A 115 17.58 -5.01 0.87
CA THR A 115 18.56 -4.10 1.46
C THR A 115 17.93 -2.76 1.86
N MET A 116 16.97 -2.24 1.09
CA MET A 116 16.26 -1.01 1.45
C MET A 116 15.40 -1.18 2.70
N PHE A 117 14.66 -2.29 2.82
CA PHE A 117 13.88 -2.57 4.02
C PHE A 117 14.75 -2.79 5.26
N THR A 118 15.87 -3.50 5.12
CA THR A 118 16.81 -3.72 6.24
C THR A 118 17.56 -2.46 6.62
N THR A 119 17.85 -1.58 5.67
CA THR A 119 18.58 -0.32 5.92
C THR A 119 17.70 0.72 6.61
N ILE A 120 16.42 0.85 6.22
CA ILE A 120 15.50 1.85 6.80
C ILE A 120 14.92 1.34 8.12
N GLY A 121 14.85 0.03 8.31
CA GLY A 121 14.21 -0.61 9.46
C GLY A 121 12.67 -0.63 9.34
N VAL A 122 12.08 -1.76 9.69
CA VAL A 122 10.62 -2.01 9.59
C VAL A 122 9.83 -0.98 10.41
N ASN A 123 10.33 -0.60 11.58
CA ASN A 123 9.67 0.37 12.46
C ASN A 123 9.62 1.78 11.84
N THR A 124 10.69 2.20 11.17
CA THR A 124 10.75 3.51 10.51
C THR A 124 9.81 3.55 9.30
N LEU A 125 9.77 2.48 8.52
CA LEU A 125 8.86 2.36 7.38
C LEU A 125 7.39 2.40 7.83
N SER A 126 7.04 1.67 8.91
CA SER A 126 5.71 1.71 9.52
C SER A 126 5.33 3.10 9.98
N GLN A 127 6.23 3.83 10.60
CA GLN A 127 5.97 5.20 11.08
C GLN A 127 5.73 6.16 9.91
N ILE A 128 6.53 6.07 8.85
CA ILE A 128 6.37 6.89 7.64
C ILE A 128 5.02 6.59 6.99
N LEU A 129 4.69 5.32 6.81
CA LEU A 129 3.44 4.89 6.19
C LEU A 129 2.22 5.32 7.03
N THR A 130 2.25 5.11 8.36
CA THR A 130 1.20 5.57 9.27
C THR A 130 1.00 7.08 9.18
N LYS A 131 2.09 7.84 9.16
CA LYS A 131 2.04 9.31 9.04
C LYS A 131 1.39 9.76 7.73
N GLU A 132 1.75 9.14 6.60
CA GLU A 132 1.17 9.49 5.30
C GLU A 132 -0.30 9.09 5.20
N ILE A 133 -0.69 7.93 5.72
CA ILE A 133 -2.09 7.50 5.78
C ILE A 133 -2.91 8.46 6.66
N ASN A 134 -2.42 8.81 7.85
CA ASN A 134 -3.10 9.77 8.72
C ASN A 134 -3.26 11.13 8.06
N LYS A 135 -2.26 11.59 7.30
CA LYS A 135 -2.32 12.83 6.53
C LYS A 135 -3.36 12.75 5.42
N MET A 136 -3.43 11.65 4.68
CA MET A 136 -4.43 11.44 3.63
C MET A 136 -5.85 11.56 4.20
N PHE A 137 -6.14 10.86 5.29
CA PHE A 137 -7.47 10.89 5.91
C PHE A 137 -7.78 12.23 6.58
N SER A 138 -6.83 12.86 7.25
CA SER A 138 -7.02 14.19 7.84
C SER A 138 -7.32 15.26 6.78
N ASN A 139 -6.63 15.19 5.64
CA ASN A 139 -6.91 16.08 4.50
C ASN A 139 -8.30 15.84 3.92
N MET A 140 -8.72 14.59 3.85
CA MET A 140 -10.06 14.25 3.36
C MET A 140 -11.15 14.71 4.32
N LEU A 141 -10.97 14.50 5.65
CA LEU A 141 -11.89 15.01 6.67
C LEU A 141 -12.01 16.53 6.61
N TYR A 142 -10.90 17.23 6.46
CA TYR A 142 -10.92 18.69 6.28
C TYR A 142 -11.71 19.11 5.04
N LYS A 143 -11.55 18.43 3.91
CA LYS A 143 -12.33 18.72 2.69
C LYS A 143 -13.82 18.50 2.89
N LEU A 144 -14.22 17.52 3.70
CA LEU A 144 -15.62 17.18 3.95
C LEU A 144 -16.27 18.08 5.00
N THR A 145 -15.53 18.47 6.02
CA THR A 145 -16.10 19.17 7.21
C THR A 145 -15.72 20.65 7.27
N GLY A 146 -14.66 21.08 6.59
CA GLY A 146 -14.06 22.40 6.73
C GLY A 146 -13.31 22.62 8.05
N ASP A 147 -13.26 21.62 8.93
CA ASP A 147 -12.67 21.71 10.27
C ASP A 147 -11.27 21.10 10.30
N LYS A 148 -10.26 21.96 10.53
CA LYS A 148 -8.85 21.56 10.65
C LYS A 148 -8.50 20.91 11.99
N SER A 149 -9.39 20.99 12.98
CA SER A 149 -9.16 20.38 14.30
C SER A 149 -9.43 18.87 14.29
N LEU A 150 -10.24 18.39 13.34
CA LEU A 150 -10.50 16.98 13.16
C LEU A 150 -9.26 16.30 12.56
N ARG A 151 -8.56 15.55 13.41
CA ARG A 151 -7.45 14.71 13.02
C ARG A 151 -7.88 13.25 13.05
N PHE A 152 -7.53 12.54 12.02
CA PHE A 152 -7.67 11.10 11.99
C PHE A 152 -6.36 10.47 12.49
N ASP A 153 -6.46 9.65 13.50
CA ASP A 153 -5.34 8.84 13.97
C ASP A 153 -5.68 7.37 13.72
N VAL A 154 -5.11 6.85 12.66
CA VAL A 154 -5.05 5.41 12.45
C VAL A 154 -3.99 4.91 13.42
N GLY A 155 -4.40 4.68 14.67
CA GLY A 155 -3.51 4.16 15.68
C GLY A 155 -2.75 2.93 15.17
N THR A 156 -1.73 2.53 15.88
CA THR A 156 -0.87 1.35 15.62
C THR A 156 -1.61 0.03 15.32
N SER A 157 -2.93 0.03 15.36
CA SER A 157 -3.77 -1.15 15.09
C SER A 157 -3.69 -1.68 13.65
N LEU A 158 -3.29 -0.87 12.66
CA LEU A 158 -2.98 -1.37 11.31
C LEU A 158 -1.71 -2.20 11.26
N TYR A 159 -0.82 -2.00 12.22
CA TYR A 159 0.53 -2.55 12.25
C TYR A 159 0.83 -3.36 13.50
N SER A 160 -0.18 -3.64 14.34
CA SER A 160 -0.01 -4.51 15.51
C SER A 160 0.29 -5.97 15.12
N ASN A 161 0.09 -6.33 13.86
CA ASN A 161 0.63 -7.56 13.29
C ASN A 161 2.03 -7.29 12.75
N THR A 162 3.02 -7.42 13.61
CA THR A 162 4.46 -7.47 13.24
C THR A 162 4.72 -8.54 12.15
N GLU A 163 3.84 -9.52 12.02
CA GLU A 163 3.84 -10.53 10.97
C GLU A 163 3.56 -9.93 9.58
N LEU A 164 2.70 -8.92 9.47
CA LEU A 164 2.35 -8.30 8.18
C LEU A 164 3.55 -7.57 7.55
N LEU A 165 4.29 -6.81 8.36
CA LEU A 165 5.50 -6.12 7.90
C LEU A 165 6.70 -7.07 7.81
N GLY A 166 6.77 -8.10 8.65
CA GLY A 166 7.73 -9.18 8.55
C GLY A 166 7.57 -9.98 7.26
N ALA A 167 6.33 -10.32 6.88
CA ALA A 167 6.01 -10.97 5.61
C ALA A 167 6.29 -10.04 4.42
N ALA A 168 5.97 -8.75 4.51
CA ALA A 168 6.26 -7.77 3.49
C ALA A 168 7.78 -7.53 3.30
N SER A 169 8.58 -7.74 4.35
CA SER A 169 10.04 -7.60 4.31
C SER A 169 10.78 -8.90 3.97
N GLY A 170 10.09 -10.04 3.89
CA GLY A 170 10.71 -11.35 3.69
C GLY A 170 11.60 -11.83 4.85
N ILE A 171 11.50 -11.17 6.01
CA ILE A 171 12.23 -11.55 7.22
C ILE A 171 11.43 -12.62 7.96
N ASN A 172 11.78 -13.88 7.73
CA ASN A 172 11.31 -14.98 8.58
C ASN A 172 11.80 -14.74 10.01
N SER A 173 10.88 -14.56 10.95
CA SER A 173 11.13 -14.45 12.39
C SER A 173 11.58 -15.79 13.02
N ASN A 174 12.39 -16.58 12.33
CA ASN A 174 12.98 -17.81 12.87
C ASN A 174 14.37 -17.58 13.48
N VAL A 175 14.57 -16.48 14.21
CA VAL A 175 15.75 -16.29 15.05
C VAL A 175 15.32 -16.04 16.49
N ALA A 176 14.59 -16.98 17.06
CA ALA A 176 14.38 -17.06 18.50
C ALA A 176 14.32 -18.52 18.92
N ASN A 177 15.39 -19.25 18.78
CA ASN A 177 15.78 -20.36 19.67
C ASN A 177 17.13 -20.96 19.22
N ALA A 178 18.21 -20.25 19.48
CA ALA A 178 19.52 -20.85 19.65
C ALA A 178 20.12 -20.19 20.90
N GLY A 179 19.55 -20.57 22.00
CA GLY A 179 20.08 -20.33 23.32
C GLY A 179 20.49 -21.64 23.95
N ILE A 180 21.73 -21.73 24.34
CA ILE A 180 22.44 -22.71 25.17
C ILE A 180 23.01 -23.87 24.40
#